data_2c876748dd9770ba474217ae2d32d5e7
#
_entry.id   2c876748dd9770ba474217ae2d32d5e7
#
_cell.length_a   1.000
_cell.length_b   1.000
_cell.length_c   1.000
_cell.angle_alpha   90.00
_cell.angle_beta   90.00
_cell.angle_gamma   90.00
#
_symmetry.space_group_name_H-M   'P 1'
#
loop_
_entity.id
_entity.type
_entity.pdbx_description
1 polymer ?
#
loop_
_entity_poly.entity_id
_entity_poly.type
_entity_poly.pdbx_seq_one_letter_code
_entity_poly.pdbx_strand_id
1 'polypeptide(L)'
;GGNMRQNGNGRKKARRIPEVLTAEEPARMLGGLESDSPRHIRNRALVQLALNTGLRSAELIDLRHRDLDLATGRLWVRLGKGKKDRGLWINGAAQAALQEWLAYKGVRLKCGANFLPHGHLLTALDGVKPICGRWMRKLIARLADQAGIAKQIHPHTLRHSFATNLLQDTKNLFLVSKALGHANISSTMVYLHLVDGELETAMKNLR
;
A
#
# COMPACT_ATOMS: atom_id res chain seq x y z
N GLY A 1 32.94 28.11 41.36
CA GLY A 1 32.96 27.94 39.94
C GLY A 1 31.85 26.96 39.53
N GLY A 2 30.63 27.48 39.26
CA GLY A 2 29.48 26.64 38.82
C GLY A 2 29.45 26.56 37.30
N ASN A 3 29.56 25.37 36.80
CA ASN A 3 29.52 25.07 35.38
C ASN A 3 28.05 24.85 34.96
N MET A 4 27.41 25.86 34.39
CA MET A 4 26.10 25.75 33.76
C MET A 4 26.22 24.96 32.46
N ARG A 5 25.74 23.72 32.45
CA ARG A 5 25.55 22.95 31.23
C ARG A 5 24.37 23.53 30.45
N GLN A 6 24.64 24.16 29.33
CA GLN A 6 23.64 24.59 28.36
C GLN A 6 22.95 23.35 27.77
N ASN A 7 21.68 23.18 28.07
CA ASN A 7 20.81 22.19 27.42
C ASN A 7 20.62 22.56 25.93
N GLY A 8 21.24 21.80 25.07
CA GLY A 8 21.08 21.92 23.61
C GLY A 8 19.62 21.68 23.19
N ASN A 9 18.99 22.75 22.77
CA ASN A 9 17.64 22.76 22.22
C ASN A 9 17.61 21.95 20.90
N GLY A 10 17.26 20.68 20.97
CA GLY A 10 17.12 19.80 19.82
C GLY A 10 16.01 20.32 18.89
N ARG A 11 16.36 21.09 17.86
CA ARG A 11 15.44 21.51 16.80
C ARG A 11 14.77 20.26 16.23
N LYS A 12 13.47 20.03 16.52
CA LYS A 12 12.66 19.02 15.85
C LYS A 12 12.73 19.28 14.35
N LYS A 13 13.42 18.40 13.61
CA LYS A 13 13.41 18.44 12.13
C LYS A 13 11.98 18.54 11.66
N ALA A 14 11.64 19.59 10.91
CA ALA A 14 10.33 19.72 10.27
C ALA A 14 10.03 18.42 9.53
N ARG A 15 8.88 17.81 9.80
CA ARG A 15 8.45 16.58 9.12
C ARG A 15 8.28 16.91 7.64
N ARG A 16 9.13 16.35 6.79
CA ARG A 16 8.96 16.47 5.33
C ARG A 16 7.63 15.88 4.94
N ILE A 17 6.88 16.60 4.10
CA ILE A 17 5.67 16.08 3.46
C ILE A 17 6.07 14.83 2.66
N PRO A 18 5.37 13.69 2.84
CA PRO A 18 5.69 12.48 2.10
C PRO A 18 5.53 12.68 0.60
N GLU A 19 6.45 12.13 -0.16
CA GLU A 19 6.33 12.05 -1.61
C GLU A 19 5.19 11.12 -1.99
N VAL A 20 4.32 11.55 -2.89
CA VAL A 20 3.15 10.80 -3.38
C VAL A 20 3.12 10.78 -4.89
N LEU A 21 2.42 9.81 -5.47
CA LEU A 21 2.16 9.75 -6.90
C LEU A 21 1.10 10.80 -7.29
N THR A 22 1.26 11.41 -8.46
CA THR A 22 0.19 12.20 -9.09
C THR A 22 -0.93 11.28 -9.58
N ALA A 23 -2.07 11.83 -9.98
CA ALA A 23 -3.22 11.05 -10.44
C ALA A 23 -2.90 10.15 -11.65
N GLU A 24 -1.97 10.56 -12.52
CA GLU A 24 -1.63 9.86 -13.77
C GLU A 24 -0.49 8.86 -13.62
N GLU A 25 0.39 9.05 -12.63
CA GLU A 25 1.57 8.21 -12.46
C GLU A 25 1.28 6.72 -12.19
N PRO A 26 0.24 6.34 -11.41
CA PRO A 26 -0.15 4.94 -11.24
C PRO A 26 -0.50 4.27 -12.57
N ALA A 27 -1.26 4.95 -13.44
CA ALA A 27 -1.65 4.41 -14.74
C ALA A 27 -0.42 4.21 -15.65
N ARG A 28 0.51 5.17 -15.67
CA ARG A 28 1.77 5.03 -16.42
C ARG A 28 2.64 3.86 -15.93
N MET A 29 2.73 3.65 -14.62
CA MET A 29 3.46 2.50 -14.05
C MET A 29 2.81 1.17 -14.44
N LEU A 30 1.49 1.10 -14.46
CA LEU A 30 0.74 -0.10 -14.83
C LEU A 30 0.78 -0.36 -16.33
N GLY A 31 0.86 0.67 -17.19
CA GLY A 31 1.03 0.55 -18.64
C GLY A 31 2.26 -0.25 -19.03
N GLY A 32 3.33 -0.24 -18.23
CA GLY A 32 4.49 -1.11 -18.42
C GLY A 32 4.24 -2.60 -18.12
N LEU A 33 3.03 -2.98 -17.70
CA LEU A 33 2.67 -4.34 -17.26
C LEU A 33 1.50 -4.95 -18.08
N GLU A 34 1.21 -4.45 -19.27
CA GLU A 34 0.03 -4.86 -20.06
C GLU A 34 0.16 -6.24 -20.71
N SER A 35 1.37 -6.79 -20.87
CA SER A 35 1.51 -8.10 -21.50
C SER A 35 1.04 -9.25 -20.59
N ASP A 36 0.63 -10.35 -21.23
CA ASP A 36 0.19 -11.58 -20.57
C ASP A 36 1.35 -12.46 -20.08
N SER A 37 2.55 -11.90 -20.01
CA SER A 37 3.68 -12.63 -19.45
C SER A 37 3.45 -12.92 -17.96
N PRO A 38 3.87 -14.09 -17.48
CA PRO A 38 3.71 -14.45 -16.06
C PRO A 38 4.23 -13.42 -15.08
N ARG A 39 5.31 -12.75 -15.48
CA ARG A 39 5.92 -11.68 -14.67
C ARG A 39 5.01 -10.45 -14.60
N HIS A 40 4.41 -10.06 -15.72
CA HIS A 40 3.53 -8.90 -15.78
C HIS A 40 2.22 -9.17 -15.05
N ILE A 41 1.60 -10.33 -15.23
CA ILE A 41 0.39 -10.74 -14.50
C ILE A 41 0.61 -10.64 -12.98
N ARG A 42 1.68 -11.25 -12.46
CA ARG A 42 2.01 -11.16 -11.04
C ARG A 42 2.30 -9.73 -10.58
N ASN A 43 3.10 -9.00 -11.37
CA ASN A 43 3.52 -7.64 -11.00
C ASN A 43 2.33 -6.68 -11.01
N ARG A 44 1.41 -6.83 -11.96
CA ARG A 44 0.15 -6.08 -12.04
C ARG A 44 -0.68 -6.31 -10.78
N ALA A 45 -0.86 -7.58 -10.36
CA ALA A 45 -1.57 -7.92 -9.12
C ALA A 45 -0.92 -7.27 -7.89
N LEU A 46 0.41 -7.32 -7.77
CA LEU A 46 1.14 -6.69 -6.67
C LEU A 46 0.95 -5.17 -6.64
N VAL A 47 1.14 -4.50 -7.78
CA VAL A 47 1.10 -3.03 -7.86
C VAL A 47 -0.33 -2.54 -7.62
N GLN A 48 -1.34 -3.16 -8.25
CA GLN A 48 -2.74 -2.85 -8.02
C GLN A 48 -3.11 -3.01 -6.55
N LEU A 49 -2.72 -4.11 -5.92
CA LEU A 49 -3.00 -4.34 -4.50
C LEU A 49 -2.32 -3.29 -3.61
N ALA A 50 -1.06 -2.95 -3.87
CA ALA A 50 -0.32 -1.96 -3.10
C ALA A 50 -0.95 -0.56 -3.20
N LEU A 51 -1.35 -0.14 -4.41
CA LEU A 51 -2.00 1.15 -4.67
C LEU A 51 -3.38 1.27 -4.03
N ASN A 52 -4.11 0.15 -3.93
CA ASN A 52 -5.51 0.15 -3.47
C ASN A 52 -5.70 -0.16 -1.99
N THR A 53 -4.66 -0.58 -1.28
CA THR A 53 -4.76 -0.99 0.13
C THR A 53 -3.82 -0.23 1.06
N GLY A 54 -2.78 0.37 0.53
CA GLY A 54 -1.74 1.02 1.32
C GLY A 54 -1.04 0.09 2.31
N LEU A 55 -1.01 -1.21 2.06
CA LEU A 55 -0.35 -2.20 2.91
C LEU A 55 1.15 -1.93 3.01
N ARG A 56 1.72 -2.24 4.17
CA ARG A 56 3.18 -2.27 4.33
C ARG A 56 3.78 -3.42 3.51
N SER A 57 5.04 -3.29 3.10
CA SER A 57 5.73 -4.33 2.34
C SER A 57 5.67 -5.70 3.01
N ALA A 58 5.87 -5.76 4.32
CA ALA A 58 5.77 -7.00 5.09
C ALA A 58 4.35 -7.57 5.07
N GLU A 59 3.33 -6.72 5.21
CA GLU A 59 1.93 -7.14 5.15
C GLU A 59 1.57 -7.71 3.78
N LEU A 60 2.01 -7.06 2.67
CA LEU A 60 1.81 -7.58 1.31
C LEU A 60 2.47 -8.94 1.08
N ILE A 61 3.67 -9.14 1.61
CA ILE A 61 4.42 -10.40 1.50
C ILE A 61 3.74 -11.52 2.28
N ASP A 62 3.21 -11.20 3.46
CA ASP A 62 2.60 -12.18 4.38
C ASP A 62 1.15 -12.54 4.06
N LEU A 63 0.50 -11.84 3.10
CA LEU A 63 -0.86 -12.18 2.69
C LEU A 63 -0.98 -13.65 2.27
N ARG A 64 -2.04 -14.30 2.74
CA ARG A 64 -2.36 -15.69 2.44
C ARG A 64 -3.65 -15.79 1.64
N HIS A 65 -3.88 -16.94 1.00
CA HIS A 65 -5.12 -17.18 0.25
C HIS A 65 -6.36 -17.01 1.13
N ARG A 66 -6.31 -17.48 2.39
CA ARG A 66 -7.41 -17.34 3.37
C ARG A 66 -7.74 -15.90 3.77
N ASP A 67 -6.86 -14.96 3.45
CA ASP A 67 -7.02 -13.56 3.83
C ASP A 67 -7.78 -12.76 2.76
N LEU A 68 -8.04 -13.36 1.59
CA LEU A 68 -8.72 -12.74 0.45
C LEU A 68 -10.01 -13.49 0.14
N ASP A 69 -11.10 -12.74 0.13
CA ASP A 69 -12.37 -13.15 -0.48
C ASP A 69 -12.55 -12.35 -1.78
N LEU A 70 -12.31 -13.01 -2.91
CA LEU A 70 -12.45 -12.38 -4.23
C LEU A 70 -13.90 -12.06 -4.59
N ALA A 71 -14.88 -12.81 -4.07
CA ALA A 71 -16.29 -12.58 -4.40
C ALA A 71 -16.78 -11.24 -3.83
N THR A 72 -16.35 -10.91 -2.62
CA THR A 72 -16.73 -9.67 -1.93
C THR A 72 -15.67 -8.56 -2.04
N GLY A 73 -14.47 -8.87 -2.53
CA GLY A 73 -13.32 -7.97 -2.52
C GLY A 73 -12.76 -7.71 -1.12
N ARG A 74 -13.12 -8.53 -0.14
CA ARG A 74 -12.67 -8.34 1.26
C ARG A 74 -11.29 -8.93 1.48
N LEU A 75 -10.44 -8.16 2.13
CA LEU A 75 -9.06 -8.53 2.46
C LEU A 75 -8.83 -8.37 3.97
N TRP A 76 -8.30 -9.39 4.61
CA TRP A 76 -7.90 -9.37 6.01
C TRP A 76 -6.39 -9.22 6.15
N VAL A 77 -5.96 -8.25 6.96
CA VAL A 77 -4.56 -8.05 7.30
C VAL A 77 -4.34 -8.55 8.72
N ARG A 78 -3.61 -9.67 8.83
CA ARG A 78 -3.31 -10.29 10.12
C ARG A 78 -1.99 -9.75 10.66
N LEU A 79 -2.00 -9.21 11.86
CA LEU A 79 -0.86 -8.51 12.44
C LEU A 79 -0.11 -9.32 13.51
N GLY A 80 -0.51 -10.59 13.73
CA GLY A 80 0.13 -11.49 14.69
C GLY A 80 -0.15 -11.14 16.16
N LYS A 81 0.56 -11.82 17.06
CA LYS A 81 0.30 -11.78 18.51
C LYS A 81 0.32 -10.35 19.08
N GLY A 82 -0.77 -9.95 19.73
CA GLY A 82 -0.88 -8.65 20.41
C GLY A 82 -1.24 -7.44 19.53
N LYS A 83 -1.39 -7.63 18.21
CA LYS A 83 -1.85 -6.59 17.28
C LYS A 83 -3.24 -6.95 16.76
N LYS A 84 -4.07 -5.92 16.53
CA LYS A 84 -5.44 -6.14 16.03
C LYS A 84 -5.42 -6.35 14.51
N ASP A 85 -6.03 -7.44 14.06
CA ASP A 85 -6.32 -7.67 12.65
C ASP A 85 -7.24 -6.57 12.11
N ARG A 86 -7.13 -6.26 10.81
CA ARG A 86 -8.02 -5.30 10.15
C ARG A 86 -8.54 -5.82 8.83
N GLY A 87 -9.80 -5.52 8.56
CA GLY A 87 -10.44 -5.74 7.26
C GLY A 87 -10.27 -4.53 6.36
N LEU A 88 -9.96 -4.78 5.09
CA LEU A 88 -9.94 -3.81 4.00
C LEU A 88 -10.82 -4.32 2.87
N TRP A 89 -11.14 -3.44 1.92
CA TRP A 89 -11.78 -3.81 0.65
C TRP A 89 -10.89 -3.37 -0.49
N ILE A 90 -10.80 -4.21 -1.51
CA ILE A 90 -10.09 -3.91 -2.74
C ILE A 90 -11.08 -3.51 -3.83
N ASN A 91 -10.69 -2.58 -4.70
CA ASN A 91 -11.52 -2.17 -5.82
C ASN A 91 -11.51 -3.20 -6.96
N GLY A 92 -12.39 -3.00 -7.96
CA GLY A 92 -12.53 -3.92 -9.09
C GLY A 92 -11.24 -4.13 -9.88
N ALA A 93 -10.38 -3.12 -10.02
CA ALA A 93 -9.11 -3.25 -10.74
C ALA A 93 -8.12 -4.18 -10.00
N ALA A 94 -8.03 -4.05 -8.68
CA ALA A 94 -7.21 -4.95 -7.86
C ALA A 94 -7.80 -6.37 -7.82
N GLN A 95 -9.15 -6.50 -7.76
CA GLN A 95 -9.83 -7.81 -7.85
C GLN A 95 -9.50 -8.51 -9.16
N ALA A 96 -9.67 -7.84 -10.31
CA ALA A 96 -9.40 -8.40 -11.63
C ALA A 96 -7.93 -8.85 -11.77
N ALA A 97 -6.99 -8.01 -11.35
CA ALA A 97 -5.56 -8.34 -11.40
C ALA A 97 -5.19 -9.54 -10.50
N LEU A 98 -5.80 -9.64 -9.31
CA LEU A 98 -5.61 -10.78 -8.42
C LEU A 98 -6.26 -12.05 -8.98
N GLN A 99 -7.45 -11.95 -9.56
CA GLN A 99 -8.13 -13.08 -10.20
C GLN A 99 -7.29 -13.65 -11.33
N GLU A 100 -6.72 -12.80 -12.18
CA GLU A 100 -5.82 -13.20 -13.26
C GLU A 100 -4.57 -13.89 -12.73
N TRP A 101 -3.92 -13.33 -11.72
CA TRP A 101 -2.75 -13.93 -11.08
C TRP A 101 -3.08 -15.29 -10.46
N LEU A 102 -4.19 -15.42 -9.76
CA LEU A 102 -4.59 -16.68 -9.13
C LEU A 102 -4.97 -17.74 -10.15
N ALA A 103 -5.65 -17.37 -11.24
CA ALA A 103 -5.93 -18.27 -12.34
C ALA A 103 -4.63 -18.79 -12.99
N TYR A 104 -3.68 -17.89 -13.28
CA TYR A 104 -2.36 -18.27 -13.77
C TYR A 104 -1.64 -19.22 -12.81
N LYS A 105 -1.62 -18.88 -11.53
CA LYS A 105 -0.97 -19.66 -10.47
C LYS A 105 -1.57 -21.06 -10.35
N GLY A 106 -2.90 -21.19 -10.44
CA GLY A 106 -3.60 -22.47 -10.34
C GLY A 106 -3.34 -23.37 -11.55
N VAL A 107 -3.51 -22.84 -12.73
CA VAL A 107 -3.47 -23.64 -13.97
C VAL A 107 -2.05 -23.88 -14.45
N ARG A 108 -1.24 -22.83 -14.54
CA ARG A 108 0.08 -22.88 -15.19
C ARG A 108 1.20 -23.34 -14.28
N LEU A 109 1.14 -22.99 -13.00
CA LEU A 109 2.17 -23.39 -12.03
C LEU A 109 1.82 -24.70 -11.34
N LYS A 110 0.69 -25.33 -11.68
CA LYS A 110 0.21 -26.57 -11.05
C LYS A 110 0.24 -26.50 -9.52
N CYS A 111 -0.13 -25.35 -8.99
CA CYS A 111 -0.02 -25.05 -7.57
C CYS A 111 -1.19 -25.53 -6.72
N GLY A 112 -1.88 -26.61 -7.12
CA GLY A 112 -3.08 -27.11 -6.42
C GLY A 112 -2.94 -27.16 -4.91
N ALA A 113 -1.82 -27.71 -4.40
CA ALA A 113 -1.52 -27.73 -2.97
C ALA A 113 -1.19 -26.35 -2.36
N ASN A 114 -0.74 -25.39 -3.17
CA ASN A 114 -0.39 -24.03 -2.71
C ASN A 114 -1.58 -23.07 -2.68
N PHE A 115 -2.77 -23.52 -3.13
CA PHE A 115 -4.04 -22.88 -2.85
C PHE A 115 -4.60 -23.25 -1.48
N LEU A 116 -3.86 -24.02 -0.69
CA LEU A 116 -4.21 -24.21 0.71
C LEU A 116 -4.33 -22.85 1.40
N PRO A 117 -5.24 -22.70 2.35
CA PRO A 117 -5.54 -21.42 3.01
C PRO A 117 -4.30 -20.68 3.53
N HIS A 118 -3.28 -21.44 3.89
CA HIS A 118 -2.02 -20.91 4.44
C HIS A 118 -0.95 -20.54 3.38
N GLY A 119 -1.17 -20.87 2.10
CA GLY A 119 -0.26 -20.49 1.02
C GLY A 119 -0.20 -18.98 0.81
N HIS A 120 0.97 -18.46 0.42
CA HIS A 120 1.12 -17.04 0.13
C HIS A 120 0.31 -16.61 -1.10
N LEU A 121 -0.36 -15.45 -1.00
CA LEU A 121 -1.12 -14.87 -2.09
C LEU A 121 -0.20 -14.46 -3.25
N LEU A 122 0.85 -13.72 -2.93
CA LEU A 122 1.86 -13.24 -3.89
C LEU A 122 3.15 -14.07 -3.74
N THR A 123 3.53 -14.77 -4.81
CA THR A 123 4.70 -15.66 -4.82
C THR A 123 5.68 -15.32 -5.94
N ALA A 124 6.87 -15.89 -5.88
CA ALA A 124 7.73 -16.02 -7.05
C ALA A 124 7.02 -16.81 -8.15
N LEU A 125 7.61 -16.89 -9.33
CA LEU A 125 7.00 -17.64 -10.46
C LEU A 125 7.00 -19.16 -10.27
N ASP A 126 7.63 -19.66 -9.20
CA ASP A 126 7.51 -21.06 -8.77
C ASP A 126 6.15 -21.37 -8.10
N GLY A 127 5.35 -20.35 -7.81
CA GLY A 127 4.05 -20.47 -7.16
C GLY A 127 4.09 -20.76 -5.66
N VAL A 128 5.26 -20.96 -5.08
CA VAL A 128 5.46 -21.41 -3.69
C VAL A 128 6.12 -20.37 -2.81
N LYS A 129 7.31 -19.92 -3.21
CA LYS A 129 8.10 -18.98 -2.42
C LYS A 129 7.46 -17.61 -2.41
N PRO A 130 7.30 -16.95 -1.24
CA PRO A 130 6.79 -15.58 -1.21
C PRO A 130 7.74 -14.64 -1.97
N ILE A 131 7.19 -13.56 -2.49
CA ILE A 131 8.02 -12.45 -2.98
C ILE A 131 8.83 -11.87 -1.81
N CYS A 132 9.97 -11.24 -2.09
CA CYS A 132 10.76 -10.60 -1.04
C CYS A 132 10.77 -9.08 -1.16
N GLY A 133 10.96 -8.39 -0.03
CA GLY A 133 10.92 -6.93 0.04
C GLY A 133 11.98 -6.24 -0.82
N ARG A 134 13.17 -6.83 -0.96
CA ARG A 134 14.23 -6.31 -1.84
C ARG A 134 13.78 -6.35 -3.31
N TRP A 135 13.20 -7.46 -3.74
CA TRP A 135 12.71 -7.63 -5.10
C TRP A 135 11.57 -6.65 -5.38
N MET A 136 10.60 -6.52 -4.46
CA MET A 136 9.47 -5.60 -4.59
C MET A 136 9.93 -4.14 -4.73
N ARG A 137 10.90 -3.70 -3.91
CA ARG A 137 11.48 -2.35 -4.05
C ARG A 137 12.11 -2.13 -5.43
N LYS A 138 12.91 -3.10 -5.91
CA LYS A 138 13.52 -3.02 -7.24
C LYS A 138 12.48 -3.00 -8.37
N LEU A 139 11.42 -3.77 -8.23
CA LEU A 139 10.32 -3.77 -9.21
C LEU A 139 9.66 -2.39 -9.29
N ILE A 140 9.23 -1.85 -8.14
CA ILE A 140 8.54 -0.56 -8.07
C ILE A 140 9.42 0.57 -8.61
N ALA A 141 10.70 0.62 -8.23
CA ALA A 141 11.64 1.61 -8.74
C ALA A 141 11.80 1.52 -10.26
N ARG A 142 11.95 0.31 -10.80
CA ARG A 142 12.07 0.09 -12.26
C ARG A 142 10.80 0.51 -13.01
N LEU A 143 9.61 0.19 -12.48
CA LEU A 143 8.35 0.59 -13.12
C LEU A 143 8.18 2.12 -13.13
N ALA A 144 8.62 2.79 -12.07
CA ALA A 144 8.61 4.24 -12.02
C ALA A 144 9.57 4.85 -13.04
N ASP A 145 10.79 4.31 -13.16
CA ASP A 145 11.77 4.73 -14.15
C ASP A 145 11.26 4.53 -15.59
N GLN A 146 10.71 3.36 -15.90
CA GLN A 146 10.08 3.07 -17.20
C GLN A 146 8.88 3.98 -17.51
N ALA A 147 8.16 4.41 -16.49
CA ALA A 147 7.05 5.35 -16.62
C ALA A 147 7.49 6.83 -16.73
N GLY A 148 8.81 7.11 -16.74
CA GLY A 148 9.35 8.47 -16.81
C GLY A 148 9.06 9.29 -15.55
N ILE A 149 8.97 8.67 -14.38
CA ILE A 149 8.73 9.35 -13.11
C ILE A 149 10.09 9.75 -12.52
N ALA A 150 10.38 11.05 -12.48
CA ALA A 150 11.68 11.59 -12.08
C ALA A 150 11.99 11.41 -10.57
N LYS A 151 10.96 11.30 -9.72
CA LYS A 151 11.13 11.10 -8.28
C LYS A 151 11.34 9.63 -7.92
N GLN A 152 12.00 9.38 -6.79
CA GLN A 152 12.25 8.01 -6.33
C GLN A 152 10.98 7.38 -5.76
N ILE A 153 10.47 6.36 -6.44
CA ILE A 153 9.28 5.61 -6.01
C ILE A 153 9.69 4.31 -5.33
N HIS A 154 9.10 4.06 -4.17
CA HIS A 154 9.29 2.84 -3.39
C HIS A 154 7.95 2.43 -2.73
N PRO A 155 7.85 1.26 -2.09
CA PRO A 155 6.59 0.77 -1.51
C PRO A 155 5.91 1.76 -0.55
N HIS A 156 6.69 2.53 0.21
CA HIS A 156 6.12 3.55 1.11
C HIS A 156 5.48 4.71 0.34
N THR A 157 6.02 5.06 -0.83
CA THR A 157 5.41 6.08 -1.70
C THR A 157 4.00 5.64 -2.16
N LEU A 158 3.84 4.36 -2.56
CA LEU A 158 2.52 3.82 -2.93
C LEU A 158 1.54 3.88 -1.74
N ARG A 159 2.02 3.54 -0.55
CA ARG A 159 1.23 3.63 0.68
C ARG A 159 0.84 5.08 1.02
N HIS A 160 1.77 6.03 0.86
CA HIS A 160 1.47 7.45 1.08
C HIS A 160 0.46 7.97 0.06
N SER A 161 0.59 7.56 -1.22
CA SER A 161 -0.38 7.91 -2.27
C SER A 161 -1.78 7.37 -1.95
N PHE A 162 -1.88 6.10 -1.54
CA PHE A 162 -3.15 5.53 -1.07
C PHE A 162 -3.77 6.36 0.08
N ALA A 163 -2.95 6.70 1.09
CA ALA A 163 -3.42 7.46 2.24
C ALA A 163 -3.90 8.87 1.86
N THR A 164 -3.16 9.54 0.98
CA THR A 164 -3.51 10.86 0.44
C THR A 164 -4.81 10.82 -0.35
N ASN A 165 -4.94 9.87 -1.28
CA ASN A 165 -6.16 9.71 -2.08
C ASN A 165 -7.37 9.40 -1.19
N LEU A 166 -7.24 8.43 -0.27
CA LEU A 166 -8.32 8.08 0.64
C LEU A 166 -8.74 9.28 1.51
N LEU A 167 -7.79 10.11 1.96
CA LEU A 167 -8.10 11.32 2.71
C LEU A 167 -8.78 12.38 1.85
N GLN A 168 -8.31 12.59 0.62
CA GLN A 168 -8.93 13.52 -0.33
C GLN A 168 -10.36 13.15 -0.66
N ASP A 169 -10.63 11.85 -0.85
CA ASP A 169 -11.96 11.34 -1.20
C ASP A 169 -12.94 11.36 -0.02
N THR A 170 -12.45 11.00 1.19
CA THR A 170 -13.32 10.80 2.37
C THR A 170 -13.33 11.97 3.33
N LYS A 171 -12.32 12.84 3.29
CA LYS A 171 -12.08 13.92 4.25
C LYS A 171 -12.04 13.43 5.71
N ASN A 172 -11.73 12.16 5.91
CA ASN A 172 -11.80 11.50 7.20
C ASN A 172 -10.48 10.84 7.60
N LEU A 173 -9.69 11.57 8.43
CA LEU A 173 -8.39 11.11 8.91
C LEU A 173 -8.48 9.82 9.75
N PHE A 174 -9.60 9.59 10.43
CA PHE A 174 -9.83 8.37 11.20
C PHE A 174 -9.94 7.14 10.30
N LEU A 175 -10.65 7.24 9.17
CA LEU A 175 -10.73 6.17 8.18
C LEU A 175 -9.35 5.85 7.60
N VAL A 176 -8.54 6.86 7.28
CA VAL A 176 -7.16 6.67 6.82
C VAL A 176 -6.32 5.95 7.87
N SER A 177 -6.37 6.40 9.12
CA SER A 177 -5.66 5.76 10.24
C SER A 177 -6.05 4.29 10.40
N LYS A 178 -7.35 3.99 10.34
CA LYS A 178 -7.91 2.63 10.42
C LYS A 178 -7.45 1.76 9.25
N ALA A 179 -7.53 2.25 8.02
CA ALA A 179 -7.10 1.53 6.82
C ALA A 179 -5.60 1.23 6.86
N LEU A 180 -4.78 2.18 7.26
CA LEU A 180 -3.34 2.01 7.40
C LEU A 180 -2.93 1.11 8.60
N GLY A 181 -3.83 0.86 9.54
CA GLY A 181 -3.53 0.10 10.76
C GLY A 181 -2.50 0.81 11.63
N HIS A 182 -2.66 2.12 11.81
CA HIS A 182 -1.85 2.88 12.74
C HIS A 182 -2.37 2.66 14.17
N ALA A 183 -1.49 2.21 15.06
CA ALA A 183 -1.83 2.06 16.49
C ALA A 183 -2.11 3.40 17.16
N ASN A 184 -1.50 4.48 16.65
CA ASN A 184 -1.68 5.85 17.10
C ASN A 184 -1.96 6.77 15.91
N ILE A 185 -3.00 7.59 16.02
CA ILE A 185 -3.40 8.56 14.99
C ILE A 185 -2.29 9.58 14.71
N SER A 186 -1.38 9.80 15.64
CA SER A 186 -0.22 10.70 15.47
C SER A 186 0.62 10.34 14.24
N SER A 187 0.64 9.07 13.84
CA SER A 187 1.31 8.62 12.60
C SER A 187 0.58 9.06 11.33
N THR A 188 -0.70 9.43 11.45
CA THR A 188 -1.55 9.88 10.35
C THR A 188 -1.59 11.41 10.26
N MET A 189 -1.14 12.12 11.31
CA MET A 189 -1.10 13.58 11.34
C MET A 189 -0.20 14.22 10.26
N VAL A 190 0.68 13.42 9.64
CA VAL A 190 1.48 13.88 8.49
C VAL A 190 0.61 14.29 7.29
N TYR A 191 -0.63 13.80 7.21
CA TYR A 191 -1.60 14.11 6.16
C TYR A 191 -2.56 15.24 6.54
N LEU A 192 -2.48 15.80 7.75
CA LEU A 192 -3.45 16.78 8.26
C LEU A 192 -3.52 18.02 7.36
N HIS A 193 -2.37 18.48 6.83
CA HIS A 193 -2.30 19.63 5.93
C HIS A 193 -3.20 19.52 4.67
N LEU A 194 -3.65 18.30 4.32
CA LEU A 194 -4.55 18.08 3.17
C LEU A 194 -6.01 18.43 3.49
N VAL A 195 -6.36 18.60 4.77
CA VAL A 195 -7.72 18.92 5.24
C VAL A 195 -7.82 20.27 5.96
N ASP A 196 -6.71 20.99 6.12
CA ASP A 196 -6.69 22.25 6.84
C ASP A 196 -7.61 23.33 6.25
N GLY A 197 -7.72 23.38 4.90
CA GLY A 197 -8.63 24.32 4.22
C GLY A 197 -10.13 24.03 4.41
N GLU A 198 -10.47 22.86 4.92
CA GLU A 198 -11.87 22.46 5.14
C GLU A 198 -12.45 22.99 6.45
N LEU A 199 -11.58 23.20 7.46
CA LEU A 199 -12.01 23.78 8.73
C LEU A 199 -12.60 25.18 8.50
N GLU A 200 -11.95 26.01 7.70
CA GLU A 200 -12.44 27.35 7.34
C GLU A 200 -13.80 27.27 6.64
N THR A 201 -13.92 26.38 5.64
CA THR A 201 -15.18 26.18 4.91
C THR A 201 -16.29 25.64 5.82
N ALA A 202 -15.97 24.66 6.67
CA ALA A 202 -16.93 24.10 7.62
C ALA A 202 -17.41 25.16 8.63
N MET A 203 -16.50 25.96 9.16
CA MET A 203 -16.86 27.01 10.14
C MET A 203 -17.69 28.13 9.53
N LYS A 204 -17.44 28.50 8.25
CA LYS A 204 -18.24 29.50 7.54
C LYS A 204 -19.66 29.00 7.23
N ASN A 205 -19.88 27.69 7.20
CA ASN A 205 -21.17 27.06 6.92
C ASN A 205 -21.91 26.57 8.18
N LEU A 206 -21.39 26.84 9.37
CA LEU A 206 -22.11 26.57 10.62
C LEU A 206 -23.38 27.42 10.67
N ARG A 207 -24.51 26.75 10.97
CA ARG A 207 -25.83 27.37 11.14
C ARG A 207 -26.03 27.82 12.59
#